data_4d8aabe881daa8cedcddfd5b0d28ab0e
#
_entry.id   4d8aabe881daa8cedcddfd5b0d28ab0e
#
_cell.length_a   1.000
_cell.length_b   1.000
_cell.length_c   1.000
_cell.angle_alpha   90.00
_cell.angle_beta   90.00
_cell.angle_gamma   90.00
#
_symmetry.space_group_name_H-M   'P 1'
#
loop_
_entity.id
_entity.type
_entity.pdbx_description
1 polymer ?
#
loop_
_entity_poly.entity_id
_entity_poly.type
_entity_poly.pdbx_seq_one_letter_code
_entity_poly.pdbx_strand_id
1 'polypeptide(L)' 'MANKITQKQDEQFEEVLSLWYQTSKNGKKYLSGKDVNGNKVVAFINDNKRNEKQPDIKVYYPADAE' A
#
# COMPACT_ATOMS: atom_id res chain seq x y z
N MET A 1 -15.88 -17.08 -7.91
CA MET A 1 -15.18 -17.12 -7.69
C MET A 1 -14.27 -16.43 -6.91
N ALA A 2 -13.76 -15.42 -7.22
CA ALA A 2 -12.90 -14.69 -6.39
C ALA A 2 -13.48 -14.42 -5.04
N ASN A 3 -14.75 -14.41 -4.96
CA ASN A 3 -15.36 -14.14 -3.71
C ASN A 3 -15.04 -15.14 -2.66
N LYS A 4 -14.95 -16.38 -3.06
CA LYS A 4 -14.68 -17.36 -2.12
C LYS A 4 -13.34 -17.21 -1.61
N ILE A 5 -12.42 -16.87 -2.43
CA ILE A 5 -11.08 -16.72 -2.01
C ILE A 5 -10.99 -15.60 -1.01
N THR A 6 -11.74 -14.55 -1.22
CA THR A 6 -11.71 -13.44 -0.30
C THR A 6 -12.14 -13.85 1.09
N GLN A 7 -13.14 -14.66 1.16
CA GLN A 7 -13.58 -15.09 2.46
C GLN A 7 -12.57 -15.91 3.16
N LYS A 8 -11.87 -16.77 2.44
CA LYS A 8 -10.86 -17.54 3.07
C LYS A 8 -9.77 -16.66 3.57
N GLN A 9 -9.45 -15.60 2.84
CA GLN A 9 -8.42 -14.71 3.28
C GLN A 9 -8.80 -14.06 4.58
N ASP A 10 -10.06 -13.76 4.77
CA ASP A 10 -10.47 -13.13 6.00
C ASP A 10 -10.24 -14.04 7.18
N GLU A 11 -10.26 -15.32 6.97
CA GLU A 11 -10.05 -16.23 8.07
C GLU A 11 -8.58 -16.40 8.40
N GLN A 12 -7.73 -16.26 7.41
CA GLN A 12 -6.33 -16.53 7.61
C GLN A 12 -5.47 -15.30 7.66
N PHE A 13 -5.95 -14.20 7.13
CA PHE A 13 -5.16 -13.00 7.01
C PHE A 13 -5.81 -11.88 7.78
N GLU A 14 -4.97 -11.05 8.36
CA GLU A 14 -5.47 -9.89 9.06
C GLU A 14 -5.06 -8.66 8.31
N GLU A 15 -5.97 -7.74 8.14
CA GLU A 15 -5.67 -6.52 7.44
C GLU A 15 -4.78 -5.65 8.33
N VAL A 16 -3.69 -5.16 7.78
CA VAL A 16 -2.79 -4.31 8.53
C VAL A 16 -2.87 -2.86 8.09
N LEU A 17 -3.27 -2.63 6.85
CA LEU A 17 -3.45 -1.28 6.35
C LEU A 17 -4.25 -1.34 5.07
N SER A 18 -4.78 -0.19 4.68
CA SER A 18 -5.54 -0.09 3.44
C SER A 18 -5.03 1.12 2.69
N LEU A 19 -4.89 0.98 1.39
CA LEU A 19 -4.34 2.04 0.56
C LEU A 19 -5.23 2.25 -0.65
N TRP A 20 -5.25 3.49 -1.12
CA TRP A 20 -5.99 3.84 -2.32
C TRP A 20 -5.05 4.50 -3.30
N TYR A 21 -5.28 4.31 -4.58
CA TYR A 21 -4.46 4.95 -5.60
C TYR A 21 -4.71 6.44 -5.60
N GLN A 22 -3.63 7.19 -5.73
CA GLN A 22 -3.69 8.63 -5.80
C GLN A 22 -2.81 9.10 -6.96
N THR A 23 -2.97 10.34 -7.36
CA THR A 23 -2.12 10.92 -8.39
C THR A 23 -1.57 12.23 -7.87
N SER A 24 -0.25 12.38 -7.94
CA SER A 24 0.37 13.60 -7.46
C SER A 24 0.20 14.71 -8.49
N LYS A 25 0.61 15.91 -8.11
CA LYS A 25 0.52 17.03 -9.03
C LYS A 25 1.32 16.80 -10.28
N ASN A 26 2.37 16.03 -10.17
CA ASN A 26 3.22 15.78 -11.32
C ASN A 26 2.71 14.63 -12.17
N GLY A 27 1.58 14.09 -11.82
CA GLY A 27 1.03 12.99 -12.61
C GLY A 27 1.53 11.62 -12.22
N LYS A 28 2.30 11.54 -11.14
CA LYS A 28 2.81 10.24 -10.73
C LYS A 28 1.82 9.56 -9.84
N LYS A 29 1.68 8.26 -10.00
CA LYS A 29 0.76 7.50 -9.18
C LYS A 29 1.44 7.02 -7.93
N TYR A 30 0.73 7.05 -6.85
CA TYR A 30 1.22 6.52 -5.60
C TYR A 30 0.00 6.03 -4.82
N LEU A 31 0.21 5.54 -3.62
CA LEU A 31 -0.91 5.07 -2.82
C LEU A 31 -0.86 5.75 -1.47
N SER A 32 -2.00 5.98 -0.89
CA SER A 32 -2.04 6.53 0.45
C SER A 32 -3.22 5.93 1.19
N GLY A 33 -3.13 5.89 2.48
CA GLY A 33 -4.19 5.31 3.27
C GLY A 33 -3.87 5.35 4.73
N LYS A 34 -4.34 4.37 5.45
CA LYS A 34 -4.14 4.31 6.88
C LYS A 34 -3.96 2.87 7.31
N ASP A 35 -3.23 2.69 8.39
CA ASP A 35 -3.10 1.36 8.94
C ASP A 35 -4.27 1.11 9.89
N VAL A 36 -4.31 -0.05 10.50
CA VAL A 36 -5.45 -0.40 11.34
C VAL A 36 -5.51 0.42 12.61
N ASN A 37 -4.43 1.09 12.94
CA ASN A 37 -4.41 1.95 14.12
C ASN A 37 -4.74 3.39 13.78
N GLY A 38 -5.05 3.67 12.53
CA GLY A 38 -5.41 5.03 12.13
C GLY A 38 -4.24 5.90 11.73
N ASN A 39 -3.04 5.34 11.65
CA ASN A 39 -1.87 6.12 11.26
C ASN A 39 -1.81 6.27 9.77
N LYS A 40 -1.49 7.45 9.31
CA LYS A 40 -1.42 7.69 7.87
C LYS A 40 -0.22 6.96 7.29
N VAL A 41 -0.40 6.41 6.10
CA VAL A 41 0.63 5.64 5.43
C VAL A 41 0.64 6.05 3.97
N VAL A 42 1.82 6.12 3.36
CA VAL A 42 1.92 6.34 1.93
C VAL A 42 2.82 5.28 1.36
N ALA A 43 2.59 4.94 0.10
CA ALA A 43 3.38 3.93 -0.56
C ALA A 43 3.74 4.42 -1.95
N PHE A 44 4.94 4.10 -2.38
CA PHE A 44 5.40 4.51 -3.69
C PHE A 44 5.80 3.28 -4.49
N ILE A 45 5.51 3.34 -5.78
CA ILE A 45 5.86 2.25 -6.67
C ILE A 45 7.32 2.41 -7.04
N ASN A 46 8.07 1.33 -6.91
CA ASN A 46 9.49 1.37 -7.18
C ASN A 46 9.73 1.08 -8.65
N ASP A 47 9.82 2.13 -9.44
CA ASP A 47 10.00 1.97 -10.87
C ASP A 47 11.44 1.73 -11.27
N ASN A 48 12.36 1.89 -10.32
CA ASN A 48 13.76 1.79 -10.65
C ASN A 48 14.41 0.56 -10.06
N LYS A 49 13.68 -0.51 -9.97
CA LYS A 49 14.26 -1.74 -9.48
C LYS A 49 15.43 -2.14 -10.35
N ARG A 50 16.51 -2.53 -9.72
CA ARG A 50 17.66 -2.95 -10.46
C ARG A 50 17.78 -4.45 -10.54
N ASN A 51 17.10 -5.16 -9.65
CA ASN A 51 17.07 -6.60 -9.74
C ASN A 51 15.79 -7.07 -9.11
N GLU A 52 15.53 -8.34 -9.25
CA GLU A 52 14.24 -8.87 -8.82
C GLU A 52 14.08 -8.95 -7.33
N LYS A 53 15.15 -8.82 -6.59
CA LYS A 53 15.04 -8.90 -5.16
C LYS A 53 14.59 -7.61 -4.53
N GLN A 54 14.61 -6.53 -5.29
CA GLN A 54 14.14 -5.26 -4.75
C GLN A 54 12.63 -5.24 -4.74
N PRO A 55 12.04 -4.55 -3.78
CA PRO A 55 10.59 -4.53 -3.68
C PRO A 55 9.96 -3.72 -4.80
N ASP A 56 8.76 -4.06 -5.16
CA ASP A 56 8.02 -3.31 -6.14
C ASP A 56 7.35 -2.09 -5.52
N ILE A 57 7.00 -2.16 -4.26
CA ILE A 57 6.31 -1.08 -3.59
C ILE A 57 6.93 -0.90 -2.22
N LYS A 58 7.18 0.34 -1.86
CA LYS A 58 7.72 0.65 -0.55
C LYS A 58 6.73 1.50 0.21
N VAL A 59 6.51 1.19 1.46
CA VAL A 59 5.51 1.84 2.28
C VAL A 59 6.20 2.64 3.36
N TYR A 60 5.71 3.86 3.60
CA TYR A 60 6.32 4.77 4.53
C TYR A 60 5.29 5.42 5.42
N TYR A 61 5.72 5.87 6.58
CA TYR A 61 4.93 6.78 7.39
C TYR A 61 5.43 8.18 7.03
N PRO A 62 4.56 9.08 6.57
CA PRO A 62 5.00 10.41 6.20
C PRO A 62 5.61 11.12 7.40
N ALA A 63 6.70 11.80 7.18
CA ALA A 63 7.42 12.41 8.29
C ALA A 63 6.62 13.50 8.96
N ASP A 64 5.80 14.20 8.22
CA ASP A 64 5.05 15.29 8.79
C ASP A 64 3.59 14.95 8.83
N ALA A 65 3.30 13.73 9.08
CA ALA A 65 1.95 13.28 9.06
C ALA A 65 1.15 13.86 10.13
N GLU A 66 1.41 14.37 11.03
CA GLU A 66 0.66 14.80 12.02
C GLU A 66 -0.21 15.60 11.86
#